data_67bf6de0380c6931c2f094ea1f766f38
#
_entry.id   67bf6de0380c6931c2f094ea1f766f38
#
_cell.length_a   1.000
_cell.length_b   1.000
_cell.length_c   1.000
_cell.angle_alpha   90.00
_cell.angle_beta   90.00
_cell.angle_gamma   90.00
#
_symmetry.space_group_name_H-M   'P 1'
#
loop_
_entity.id
_entity.type
_entity.pdbx_description
1 polymer ?
#
loop_
_entity_poly.entity_id
_entity_poly.type
_entity_poly.pdbx_seq_one_letter_code
_entity_poly.pdbx_strand_id
1 'polypeptide(L)'
;MKIAVIKERRQFEERVSCTTDIFKKFINLCFKVSEQIEAGISSSYFDSDYKSSGAEVVKSEKTLLSDADLIFSIVRPDIKLLKLFKKGSILICQMETYLNSNELKDIAKLGITCFALEQVPRISRAQSMDVLSSQSNLAGYRAVIEASQIYRKAFPMMMTAAGTIPPARVLVMGAGVA
;
A
#
# COMPACT_ATOMS: atom_id res chain seq x y z
N MET A 1 16.73 -6.72 14.61
CA MET A 1 15.63 -7.16 13.76
C MET A 1 15.80 -6.53 12.38
N LYS A 2 15.65 -7.30 11.30
CA LYS A 2 15.77 -6.83 9.93
C LYS A 2 14.39 -6.67 9.31
N ILE A 3 14.13 -5.49 8.77
CA ILE A 3 12.88 -5.14 8.07
C ILE A 3 13.16 -5.18 6.57
N ALA A 4 12.26 -5.80 5.81
CA ALA A 4 12.31 -5.84 4.36
C ALA A 4 11.05 -5.21 3.76
N VAL A 5 11.23 -4.40 2.73
CA VAL A 5 10.16 -3.85 1.90
C VAL A 5 10.31 -4.41 0.50
N ILE A 6 9.26 -5.06 0.01
CA ILE A 6 9.26 -5.69 -1.32
C ILE A 6 8.59 -4.81 -2.35
N LYS A 7 8.97 -5.02 -3.62
CA LYS A 7 8.31 -4.41 -4.77
C LYS A 7 6.96 -5.07 -5.01
N GLU A 8 5.92 -4.27 -5.16
CA GLU A 8 4.59 -4.77 -5.52
C GLU A 8 4.59 -5.33 -6.95
N ARG A 9 3.85 -6.42 -7.15
CA ARG A 9 3.79 -7.13 -8.45
C ARG A 9 2.39 -7.23 -9.01
N ARG A 10 1.39 -6.85 -8.21
CA ARG A 10 0.01 -6.87 -8.66
C ARG A 10 -0.18 -5.84 -9.76
N GLN A 11 -0.88 -6.22 -10.80
CA GLN A 11 -1.23 -5.31 -11.89
C GLN A 11 -1.95 -4.07 -11.35
N PHE A 12 -1.52 -2.89 -11.76
CA PHE A 12 -2.02 -1.57 -11.33
C PHE A 12 -1.73 -1.20 -9.86
N GLU A 13 -0.93 -1.99 -9.12
CA GLU A 13 -0.46 -1.58 -7.80
C GLU A 13 0.85 -0.80 -7.96
N GLU A 14 0.76 0.50 -7.75
CA GLU A 14 1.88 1.43 -7.93
C GLU A 14 2.41 1.97 -6.60
N ARG A 15 1.73 1.64 -5.49
CA ARG A 15 2.11 2.09 -4.16
C ARG A 15 3.32 1.29 -3.64
N VAL A 16 4.04 1.90 -2.70
CA VAL A 16 5.07 1.24 -1.90
C VAL A 16 4.62 1.18 -0.44
N SER A 17 4.92 0.08 0.25
CA SER A 17 4.44 -0.13 1.63
C SER A 17 5.11 0.78 2.67
N CYS A 18 6.32 1.26 2.40
CA CYS A 18 7.04 2.17 3.28
C CYS A 18 7.75 3.27 2.49
N THR A 19 7.55 4.52 2.90
CA THR A 19 8.24 5.68 2.35
C THR A 19 9.61 5.88 3.03
N THR A 20 10.46 6.70 2.44
CA THR A 20 11.79 7.04 2.98
C THR A 20 11.74 7.63 4.40
N ASP A 21 10.69 8.39 4.71
CA ASP A 21 10.53 8.97 6.07
C ASP A 21 10.18 7.91 7.12
N ILE A 22 9.45 6.88 6.72
CA ILE A 22 9.18 5.73 7.60
C ILE A 22 10.48 4.94 7.83
N PHE A 23 11.30 4.78 6.80
CA PHE A 23 12.62 4.15 6.93
C PHE A 23 13.51 4.85 7.96
N LYS A 24 13.60 6.20 7.90
CA LYS A 24 14.33 6.99 8.91
C LYS A 24 13.84 6.70 10.34
N LYS A 25 12.50 6.58 10.53
CA LYS A 25 11.92 6.25 11.83
C LYS A 25 12.34 4.85 12.31
N PHE A 26 12.31 3.84 11.43
CA PHE A 26 12.76 2.49 11.79
C PHE A 26 14.25 2.44 12.10
N ILE A 27 15.08 3.14 11.34
CA ILE A 27 16.52 3.22 11.58
C ILE A 27 16.82 3.89 12.92
N ASN A 28 16.10 4.97 13.27
CA ASN A 28 16.22 5.62 14.58
C ASN A 28 15.81 4.69 15.75
N LEU A 29 14.98 3.70 15.48
CA LEU A 29 14.62 2.64 16.42
C LEU A 29 15.60 1.45 16.38
N CYS A 30 16.78 1.63 15.76
CA CYS A 30 17.84 0.64 15.63
C CYS A 30 17.46 -0.63 14.84
N PHE A 31 16.48 -0.54 13.92
CA PHE A 31 16.22 -1.61 12.96
C PHE A 31 17.14 -1.50 11.75
N LYS A 32 17.54 -2.65 11.21
CA LYS A 32 18.16 -2.70 9.88
C LYS A 32 17.04 -2.75 8.85
N VAL A 33 17.03 -1.82 7.91
CA VAL A 33 15.97 -1.72 6.90
C VAL A 33 16.55 -1.93 5.51
N SER A 34 15.94 -2.81 4.75
CA SER A 34 16.32 -3.10 3.38
C SER A 34 15.10 -3.00 2.47
N GLU A 35 15.32 -2.53 1.27
CA GLU A 35 14.30 -2.40 0.23
C GLU A 35 14.70 -3.21 -0.99
N GLN A 36 13.72 -3.78 -1.67
CA GLN A 36 13.93 -4.34 -3.00
C GLN A 36 14.17 -3.20 -3.99
N ILE A 37 15.15 -3.36 -4.86
CA ILE A 37 15.45 -2.39 -5.91
C ILE A 37 14.19 -1.98 -6.68
N GLU A 38 14.05 -0.70 -6.94
CA GLU A 38 12.91 -0.11 -7.68
C GLU A 38 11.53 -0.31 -7.02
N ALA A 39 11.44 -0.64 -5.74
CA ALA A 39 10.14 -0.87 -5.09
C ALA A 39 9.28 0.41 -5.01
N GLY A 40 9.91 1.57 -4.86
CA GLY A 40 9.22 2.86 -4.72
C GLY A 40 9.06 3.68 -6.00
N ILE A 41 9.62 3.25 -7.13
CA ILE A 41 9.69 4.07 -8.36
C ILE A 41 8.31 4.56 -8.82
N SER A 42 7.32 3.68 -8.89
CA SER A 42 5.96 4.03 -9.31
C SER A 42 5.27 5.05 -8.37
N SER A 43 5.73 5.12 -7.13
CA SER A 43 5.29 6.10 -6.12
C SER A 43 6.22 7.31 -6.02
N SER A 44 7.11 7.54 -6.99
CA SER A 44 8.08 8.64 -7.02
C SER A 44 9.11 8.63 -5.88
N TYR A 45 9.41 7.46 -5.32
CA TYR A 45 10.51 7.24 -4.38
C TYR A 45 11.61 6.46 -5.09
N PHE A 46 12.79 7.06 -5.23
CA PHE A 46 13.92 6.44 -5.93
C PHE A 46 14.85 5.70 -4.97
N ASP A 47 15.56 4.71 -5.48
CA ASP A 47 16.56 3.93 -4.72
C ASP A 47 17.62 4.83 -4.06
N SER A 48 17.96 5.97 -4.68
CA SER A 48 18.86 6.99 -4.12
C SER A 48 18.33 7.59 -2.82
N ASP A 49 17.01 7.81 -2.73
CA ASP A 49 16.36 8.45 -1.59
C ASP A 49 16.33 7.48 -0.41
N TYR A 50 16.08 6.19 -0.69
CA TYR A 50 16.17 5.15 0.33
C TYR A 50 17.59 4.97 0.85
N LYS A 51 18.60 4.95 -0.02
CA LYS A 51 20.01 4.92 0.39
C LYS A 51 20.39 6.13 1.25
N SER A 52 19.93 7.32 0.85
CA SER A 52 20.17 8.56 1.59
C SER A 52 19.48 8.55 2.97
N SER A 53 18.38 7.79 3.13
CA SER A 53 17.73 7.58 4.42
C SER A 53 18.45 6.55 5.32
N GLY A 54 19.49 5.88 4.80
CA GLY A 54 20.27 4.87 5.52
C GLY A 54 19.79 3.43 5.28
N ALA A 55 18.90 3.20 4.31
CA ALA A 55 18.43 1.86 3.96
C ALA A 55 19.40 1.14 3.01
N GLU A 56 19.40 -0.18 3.06
CA GLU A 56 20.06 -1.03 2.10
C GLU A 56 19.13 -1.31 0.91
N VAL A 57 19.55 -1.06 -0.33
CA VAL A 57 18.82 -1.43 -1.53
C VAL A 57 19.34 -2.75 -2.08
N VAL A 58 18.48 -3.77 -2.11
CA VAL A 58 18.84 -5.16 -2.43
C VAL A 58 18.21 -5.59 -3.75
N LYS A 59 19.01 -6.12 -4.66
CA LYS A 59 18.55 -6.56 -5.98
C LYS A 59 17.92 -7.95 -5.95
N SER A 60 18.45 -8.85 -5.11
CA SER A 60 18.01 -10.24 -5.05
C SER A 60 16.92 -10.43 -3.99
N GLU A 61 15.74 -10.87 -4.40
CA GLU A 61 14.63 -11.21 -3.50
C GLU A 61 15.00 -12.28 -2.48
N LYS A 62 15.71 -13.31 -2.94
CA LYS A 62 16.18 -14.37 -2.05
C LYS A 62 17.08 -13.82 -0.96
N THR A 63 18.01 -12.93 -1.29
CA THR A 63 18.90 -12.29 -0.32
C THR A 63 18.12 -11.38 0.61
N LEU A 64 17.15 -10.62 0.09
CA LEU A 64 16.33 -9.70 0.88
C LEU A 64 15.49 -10.45 1.91
N LEU A 65 14.87 -11.57 1.52
CA LEU A 65 13.82 -12.25 2.29
C LEU A 65 14.34 -13.37 3.20
N SER A 66 15.48 -13.96 2.88
CA SER A 66 15.99 -15.15 3.60
C SER A 66 16.38 -14.86 5.06
N ASP A 67 16.69 -13.63 5.42
CA ASP A 67 17.06 -13.21 6.77
C ASP A 67 16.18 -12.10 7.34
N ALA A 68 15.13 -11.67 6.61
CA ALA A 68 14.18 -10.68 7.07
C ALA A 68 13.30 -11.24 8.21
N ASP A 69 13.21 -10.48 9.29
CA ASP A 69 12.36 -10.81 10.44
C ASP A 69 10.94 -10.25 10.25
N LEU A 70 10.82 -9.09 9.62
CA LEU A 70 9.58 -8.37 9.36
C LEU A 70 9.53 -7.92 7.90
N ILE A 71 8.47 -8.25 7.21
CA ILE A 71 8.27 -7.92 5.80
C ILE A 71 7.02 -7.06 5.66
N PHE A 72 7.15 -5.96 4.93
CA PHE A 72 6.02 -5.10 4.54
C PHE A 72 5.71 -5.25 3.06
N SER A 73 4.42 -5.34 2.75
CA SER A 73 3.85 -5.31 1.41
C SER A 73 2.50 -4.59 1.45
N ILE A 74 2.05 -4.02 0.36
CA ILE A 74 0.69 -3.46 0.25
C ILE A 74 -0.30 -4.61 0.15
N VAL A 75 -0.09 -5.49 -0.83
CA VAL A 75 -0.95 -6.63 -1.09
C VAL A 75 -0.19 -7.92 -0.80
N ARG A 76 -0.92 -8.95 -0.43
CA ARG A 76 -0.36 -10.27 -0.17
C ARG A 76 0.49 -10.76 -1.35
N PRO A 77 1.77 -11.10 -1.13
CA PRO A 77 2.62 -11.68 -2.14
C PRO A 77 2.13 -13.06 -2.59
N ASP A 78 2.52 -13.48 -3.79
CA ASP A 78 2.23 -14.82 -4.28
C ASP A 78 2.94 -15.90 -3.44
N ILE A 79 2.43 -17.14 -3.51
CA ILE A 79 2.96 -18.26 -2.73
C ILE A 79 4.42 -18.59 -3.08
N LYS A 80 4.88 -18.27 -4.30
CA LYS A 80 6.27 -18.51 -4.71
C LYS A 80 7.22 -17.58 -3.96
N LEU A 81 6.82 -16.31 -3.80
CA LEU A 81 7.60 -15.33 -3.06
C LEU A 81 7.56 -15.63 -1.55
N LEU A 82 6.39 -16.00 -1.01
CA LEU A 82 6.23 -16.35 0.40
C LEU A 82 7.11 -17.55 0.82
N LYS A 83 7.39 -18.48 -0.08
CA LYS A 83 8.32 -19.60 0.18
C LYS A 83 9.78 -19.18 0.39
N LEU A 84 10.15 -17.95 0.01
CA LEU A 84 11.49 -17.39 0.26
C LEU A 84 11.62 -16.79 1.65
N PHE A 85 10.51 -16.60 2.36
CA PHE A 85 10.50 -15.99 3.68
C PHE A 85 11.16 -16.91 4.72
N LYS A 86 11.88 -16.29 5.63
CA LYS A 86 12.43 -16.98 6.79
C LYS A 86 11.30 -17.54 7.66
N LYS A 87 11.43 -18.80 8.08
CA LYS A 87 10.50 -19.38 9.05
C LYS A 87 10.48 -18.56 10.35
N GLY A 88 9.28 -18.25 10.83
CA GLY A 88 9.09 -17.40 12.00
C GLY A 88 9.10 -15.88 11.69
N SER A 89 9.26 -15.48 10.43
CA SER A 89 9.12 -14.08 10.04
C SER A 89 7.68 -13.58 10.14
N ILE A 90 7.53 -12.26 10.14
CA ILE A 90 6.24 -11.57 10.21
C ILE A 90 5.99 -10.86 8.89
N LEU A 91 4.84 -11.11 8.30
CA LEU A 91 4.32 -10.37 7.13
C LEU A 91 3.21 -9.42 7.56
N ILE A 92 3.31 -8.17 7.15
CA ILE A 92 2.27 -7.15 7.37
C ILE A 92 1.81 -6.64 6.00
N CYS A 93 0.56 -6.92 5.63
CA CYS A 93 -0.03 -6.50 4.36
C CYS A 93 -1.56 -6.64 4.37
N GLN A 94 -2.21 -6.27 3.28
CA GLN A 94 -3.60 -6.67 3.01
C GLN A 94 -3.59 -8.13 2.52
N MET A 95 -4.18 -9.02 3.30
CA MET A 95 -4.17 -10.47 3.06
C MET A 95 -5.32 -10.95 2.16
N GLU A 96 -6.36 -10.13 1.95
CA GLU A 96 -7.57 -10.48 1.21
C GLU A 96 -8.22 -11.78 1.76
N THR A 97 -8.35 -11.84 3.07
CA THR A 97 -8.75 -13.04 3.82
C THR A 97 -10.10 -13.63 3.40
N TYR A 98 -10.96 -12.83 2.80
CA TYR A 98 -12.31 -13.24 2.36
C TYR A 98 -12.32 -13.97 1.01
N LEU A 99 -11.28 -13.80 0.18
CA LEU A 99 -11.30 -14.27 -1.20
C LEU A 99 -10.73 -15.68 -1.40
N ASN A 100 -9.77 -16.12 -0.56
CA ASN A 100 -8.97 -17.33 -0.83
C ASN A 100 -8.63 -18.14 0.41
N SER A 101 -9.63 -18.81 1.01
CA SER A 101 -9.42 -19.62 2.22
C SER A 101 -8.42 -20.80 2.04
N ASN A 102 -8.30 -21.36 0.85
CA ASN A 102 -7.37 -22.49 0.59
C ASN A 102 -5.91 -21.98 0.54
N GLU A 103 -5.66 -20.84 -0.06
CA GLU A 103 -4.32 -20.23 -0.08
C GLU A 103 -3.86 -19.86 1.32
N LEU A 104 -4.76 -19.39 2.20
CA LEU A 104 -4.43 -19.09 3.59
C LEU A 104 -3.97 -20.33 4.35
N LYS A 105 -4.57 -21.51 4.08
CA LYS A 105 -4.12 -22.78 4.65
C LYS A 105 -2.69 -23.15 4.19
N ASP A 106 -2.37 -22.87 2.94
CA ASP A 106 -1.03 -23.14 2.41
C ASP A 106 0.00 -22.15 2.99
N ILE A 107 -0.38 -20.87 3.18
CA ILE A 107 0.46 -19.88 3.85
C ILE A 107 0.72 -20.29 5.30
N ALA A 108 -0.29 -20.77 6.02
CA ALA A 108 -0.14 -21.23 7.40
C ALA A 108 0.90 -22.36 7.57
N LYS A 109 1.08 -23.19 6.54
CA LYS A 109 2.11 -24.28 6.53
C LYS A 109 3.54 -23.74 6.43
N LEU A 110 3.74 -22.47 5.97
CA LEU A 110 5.07 -21.88 5.82
C LEU A 110 5.70 -21.50 7.16
N GLY A 111 4.95 -21.46 8.24
CA GLY A 111 5.43 -21.09 9.57
C GLY A 111 5.79 -19.62 9.70
N ILE A 112 5.09 -18.75 8.98
CA ILE A 112 5.16 -17.29 9.07
C ILE A 112 3.95 -16.74 9.82
N THR A 113 4.10 -15.58 10.47
CA THR A 113 3.00 -14.88 11.13
C THR A 113 2.51 -13.76 10.19
N CYS A 114 1.19 -13.69 9.95
CA CYS A 114 0.62 -12.68 9.07
C CYS A 114 -0.28 -11.72 9.86
N PHE A 115 -0.07 -10.42 9.67
CA PHE A 115 -0.98 -9.36 10.12
C PHE A 115 -1.77 -8.84 8.93
N ALA A 116 -3.05 -9.19 8.88
CA ALA A 116 -3.98 -8.75 7.85
C ALA A 116 -4.49 -7.35 8.19
N LEU A 117 -4.03 -6.34 7.47
CA LEU A 117 -4.36 -4.93 7.76
C LEU A 117 -5.85 -4.62 7.57
N GLU A 118 -6.54 -5.35 6.70
CA GLU A 118 -7.99 -5.23 6.52
C GLU A 118 -8.80 -5.77 7.71
N GLN A 119 -8.16 -6.52 8.62
CA GLN A 119 -8.79 -7.05 9.85
C GLN A 119 -8.54 -6.15 11.07
N VAL A 120 -7.81 -5.06 10.93
CA VAL A 120 -7.62 -4.09 12.01
C VAL A 120 -8.99 -3.55 12.43
N PRO A 121 -9.37 -3.66 13.73
CA PRO A 121 -10.70 -3.26 14.17
C PRO A 121 -10.90 -1.74 14.03
N ARG A 122 -12.09 -1.33 13.57
CA ARG A 122 -12.45 0.09 13.40
C ARG A 122 -12.90 0.71 14.73
N ILE A 123 -11.95 0.90 15.61
CA ILE A 123 -12.14 1.53 16.92
C ILE A 123 -11.20 2.75 17.05
N SER A 124 -11.49 3.66 17.95
CA SER A 124 -10.74 4.93 18.11
C SER A 124 -9.23 4.72 18.31
N ARG A 125 -8.82 3.69 19.05
CA ARG A 125 -7.39 3.38 19.26
C ARG A 125 -6.67 2.89 18.01
N ALA A 126 -7.39 2.31 17.06
CA ALA A 126 -6.82 1.71 15.86
C ALA A 126 -6.95 2.59 14.62
N GLN A 127 -7.54 3.79 14.72
CA GLN A 127 -7.74 4.69 13.57
C GLN A 127 -6.45 5.02 12.80
N SER A 128 -5.34 5.17 13.49
CA SER A 128 -4.02 5.42 12.87
C SER A 128 -3.48 4.23 12.07
N MET A 129 -4.04 3.03 12.27
CA MET A 129 -3.69 1.79 11.57
C MET A 129 -4.75 1.37 10.55
N ASP A 130 -5.84 2.13 10.39
CA ASP A 130 -6.92 1.84 9.44
C ASP A 130 -6.52 2.24 8.02
N VAL A 131 -5.85 1.32 7.35
CA VAL A 131 -5.40 1.50 5.96
C VAL A 131 -6.56 1.53 4.97
N LEU A 132 -7.69 0.89 5.28
CA LEU A 132 -8.86 0.88 4.40
C LEU A 132 -9.50 2.26 4.35
N SER A 133 -9.73 2.89 5.48
CA SER A 133 -10.32 4.23 5.54
C SER A 133 -9.41 5.28 4.89
N SER A 134 -8.11 5.26 5.18
CA SER A 134 -7.17 6.22 4.57
C SER A 134 -7.09 6.09 3.05
N GLN A 135 -7.07 4.86 2.53
CA GLN A 135 -7.03 4.65 1.08
C GLN A 135 -8.38 4.91 0.40
N SER A 136 -9.50 4.60 1.05
CA SER A 136 -10.84 4.91 0.53
C SER A 136 -11.04 6.41 0.39
N ASN A 137 -10.57 7.22 1.31
CA ASN A 137 -10.63 8.68 1.21
C ASN A 137 -9.90 9.20 -0.05
N LEU A 138 -8.70 8.68 -0.32
CA LEU A 138 -7.96 9.02 -1.55
C LEU A 138 -8.67 8.52 -2.81
N ALA A 139 -9.27 7.33 -2.76
CA ALA A 139 -10.03 6.77 -3.86
C ALA A 139 -11.27 7.64 -4.19
N GLY A 140 -11.99 8.12 -3.17
CA GLY A 140 -13.12 9.04 -3.36
C GLY A 140 -12.70 10.36 -3.98
N TYR A 141 -11.58 10.95 -3.53
CA TYR A 141 -11.00 12.13 -4.14
C TYR A 141 -10.65 11.90 -5.62
N ARG A 142 -9.99 10.79 -5.93
CA ARG A 142 -9.62 10.45 -7.31
C ARG A 142 -10.86 10.19 -8.18
N ALA A 143 -11.89 9.55 -7.67
CA ALA A 143 -13.13 9.29 -8.38
C ALA A 143 -13.78 10.59 -8.89
N VAL A 144 -13.79 11.66 -8.11
CA VAL A 144 -14.33 12.96 -8.54
C VAL A 144 -13.48 13.57 -9.66
N ILE A 145 -12.15 13.46 -9.58
CA ILE A 145 -11.25 13.98 -10.62
C ILE A 145 -11.46 13.21 -11.94
N GLU A 146 -11.51 11.88 -11.88
CA GLU A 146 -11.77 11.05 -13.05
C GLU A 146 -13.14 11.32 -13.68
N ALA A 147 -14.17 11.45 -12.85
CA ALA A 147 -15.50 11.81 -13.31
C ALA A 147 -15.50 13.19 -14.01
N SER A 148 -14.76 14.15 -13.48
CA SER A 148 -14.60 15.48 -14.07
C SER A 148 -13.90 15.42 -15.43
N GLN A 149 -12.87 14.60 -15.55
CA GLN A 149 -12.12 14.41 -16.80
C GLN A 149 -13.01 13.79 -17.90
N ILE A 150 -13.82 12.80 -17.55
CA ILE A 150 -14.69 12.07 -18.51
C ILE A 150 -15.90 12.92 -18.91
N TYR A 151 -16.44 13.72 -18.00
CA TYR A 151 -17.70 14.45 -18.20
C TYR A 151 -17.65 15.48 -19.33
N ARG A 152 -16.50 16.01 -19.70
CA ARG A 152 -16.26 16.97 -20.80
C ARG A 152 -17.05 18.30 -20.70
N LYS A 153 -17.59 18.62 -19.52
CA LYS A 153 -18.29 19.87 -19.19
C LYS A 153 -17.85 20.35 -17.80
N ALA A 154 -18.18 21.58 -17.43
CA ALA A 154 -17.93 22.07 -16.09
C ALA A 154 -18.83 21.39 -15.04
N PHE A 155 -18.30 21.05 -13.88
CA PHE A 155 -19.10 20.56 -12.76
C PHE A 155 -19.87 21.71 -12.07
N PRO A 156 -19.22 22.82 -11.69
CA PRO A 156 -19.93 23.93 -11.06
C PRO A 156 -20.73 24.73 -12.07
N MET A 157 -21.72 25.47 -11.59
CA MET A 157 -22.31 26.55 -12.35
C MET A 157 -21.27 27.64 -12.61
N MET A 158 -21.17 28.09 -13.83
CA MET A 158 -20.25 29.16 -14.20
C MET A 158 -21.01 30.28 -14.92
N MET A 159 -20.81 31.52 -14.49
CA MET A 159 -21.31 32.72 -15.17
C MET A 159 -20.20 33.35 -16.01
N THR A 160 -20.49 33.60 -17.27
CA THR A 160 -19.59 34.26 -18.21
C THR A 160 -20.28 35.43 -18.84
N ALA A 161 -19.55 36.34 -19.47
CA ALA A 161 -20.14 37.45 -20.23
C ALA A 161 -21.06 36.98 -21.38
N ALA A 162 -20.87 35.75 -21.87
CA ALA A 162 -21.67 35.10 -22.92
C ALA A 162 -22.88 34.33 -22.39
N GLY A 163 -23.08 34.23 -21.08
CA GLY A 163 -24.18 33.53 -20.46
C GLY A 163 -23.78 32.61 -19.34
N THR A 164 -24.73 31.81 -18.84
CA THR A 164 -24.58 30.88 -17.71
C THR A 164 -24.43 29.45 -18.20
N ILE A 165 -23.40 28.76 -17.72
CA ILE A 165 -23.23 27.33 -17.89
C ILE A 165 -23.90 26.62 -16.70
N PRO A 166 -24.89 25.75 -16.92
CA PRO A 166 -25.57 25.06 -15.82
C PRO A 166 -24.64 24.06 -15.13
N PRO A 167 -24.85 23.79 -13.82
CA PRO A 167 -24.07 22.80 -13.08
C PRO A 167 -24.33 21.37 -13.55
N ALA A 168 -23.37 20.49 -13.32
CA ALA A 168 -23.57 19.05 -13.51
C ALA A 168 -24.60 18.51 -12.51
N ARG A 169 -25.35 17.48 -12.92
CA ARG A 169 -26.18 16.67 -12.02
C ARG A 169 -25.40 15.41 -11.64
N VAL A 170 -25.15 15.23 -10.37
CA VAL A 170 -24.35 14.12 -9.85
C VAL A 170 -25.20 13.29 -8.89
N LEU A 171 -25.21 11.97 -9.11
CA LEU A 171 -25.77 11.01 -8.17
C LEU A 171 -24.62 10.31 -7.44
N VAL A 172 -24.63 10.37 -6.11
CA VAL A 172 -23.68 9.65 -5.26
C VAL A 172 -24.41 8.49 -4.60
N MET A 173 -23.98 7.26 -4.89
CA MET A 173 -24.52 6.05 -4.28
C MET A 173 -23.64 5.61 -3.12
N GLY A 174 -24.04 6.00 -1.91
CA GLY A 174 -23.31 5.78 -0.67
C GLY A 174 -22.70 7.06 -0.12
N ALA A 175 -22.52 7.09 1.20
CA ALA A 175 -21.93 8.20 1.96
C ALA A 175 -21.00 7.63 3.03
N GLY A 176 -19.99 6.86 2.61
CA GLY A 176 -18.97 6.27 3.45
C GLY A 176 -17.72 7.15 3.52
N VAL A 177 -16.56 6.51 3.69
CA VAL A 177 -15.24 7.17 3.79
C VAL A 177 -14.69 7.56 2.41
N ALA A 178 -15.13 6.87 1.37
CA ALA A 178 -14.74 7.17 -0.02
C ALA A 178 -15.43 8.42 -0.54
#